data_ba8ef33746408d244ec7e91c2a2bfda2
#
_entry.id   ba8ef33746408d244ec7e91c2a2bfda2
#
_cell.length_a   1.000
_cell.length_b   1.000
_cell.length_c   1.000
_cell.angle_alpha   90.00
_cell.angle_beta   90.00
_cell.angle_gamma   90.00
#
_symmetry.space_group_name_H-M   'P 1'
#
loop_
_entity.id
_entity.type
_entity.pdbx_description
1 polymer ?
#
loop_
_entity_poly.entity_id
_entity_poly.type
_entity_poly.pdbx_seq_one_letter_code
_entity_poly.pdbx_strand_id
1 'polypeptide(L)'
;MMMVRSLRIGHRRYVLSQGDNTIGRDPASTVCLNDASVSRNHARIVVEGSTVTLHDLNSKNGTMVMERPVKDATVLKDGDEIEFGHVKGWYIVEASEDPPTTTHS
;
A
#
# COMPACT_ATOMS: atom_id res chain seq x y z
N MET A 1 2.95 7.40 -21.03
CA MET A 1 2.02 7.32 -19.89
C MET A 1 2.52 6.30 -18.89
N MET A 2 2.55 6.66 -17.64
CA MET A 2 3.00 5.82 -16.55
C MET A 2 1.85 5.58 -15.60
N MET A 3 1.76 4.39 -15.03
CA MET A 3 0.80 4.11 -13.96
C MET A 3 1.50 4.30 -12.64
N VAL A 4 0.89 5.08 -11.75
CA VAL A 4 1.40 5.32 -10.41
C VAL A 4 0.50 4.58 -9.43
N ARG A 5 1.09 3.74 -8.62
CA ARG A 5 0.38 2.97 -7.61
C ARG A 5 0.71 3.53 -6.24
N SER A 6 -0.32 3.77 -5.46
CA SER A 6 -0.13 4.40 -4.14
C SER A 6 -1.11 3.87 -3.12
N LEU A 7 -0.77 4.08 -1.86
CA LEU A 7 -1.68 3.92 -0.74
C LEU A 7 -2.05 5.29 -0.25
N ARG A 8 -3.33 5.54 -0.08
CA ARG A 8 -3.81 6.76 0.55
C ARG A 8 -4.30 6.42 1.94
N ILE A 9 -3.66 7.02 2.95
CA ILE A 9 -4.00 6.79 4.36
C ILE A 9 -4.14 8.15 5.01
N GLY A 10 -5.37 8.51 5.39
CA GLY A 10 -5.65 9.84 5.89
C GLY A 10 -5.37 10.88 4.82
N HIS A 11 -4.52 11.84 5.15
CA HIS A 11 -4.13 12.90 4.22
C HIS A 11 -2.83 12.58 3.49
N ARG A 12 -2.27 11.40 3.73
CA ARG A 12 -1.00 11.03 3.15
C ARG A 12 -1.17 10.09 1.98
N ARG A 13 -0.25 10.21 1.04
CA ARG A 13 -0.20 9.37 -0.13
C ARG A 13 1.20 8.77 -0.19
N TYR A 14 1.27 7.44 -0.16
CA TYR A 14 2.52 6.70 -0.21
C TYR A 14 2.64 6.04 -1.57
N VAL A 15 3.58 6.51 -2.38
CA VAL A 15 3.80 5.93 -3.71
C VAL A 15 4.54 4.60 -3.54
N LEU A 16 4.04 3.57 -4.21
CA LEU A 16 4.62 2.23 -4.17
C LEU A 16 5.60 2.05 -5.31
N SER A 17 6.71 1.36 -5.02
CA SER A 17 7.75 1.07 -6.01
C SER A 17 7.66 -0.37 -6.46
N GLN A 18 8.29 -0.69 -7.58
CA GLN A 18 8.44 -2.07 -8.01
C GLN A 18 9.19 -2.85 -6.92
N GLY A 19 8.79 -4.08 -6.68
CA GLY A 19 9.38 -4.91 -5.65
C GLY A 19 8.61 -4.81 -4.35
N ASP A 20 9.30 -5.02 -3.23
CA ASP A 20 8.71 -5.06 -1.91
C ASP A 20 8.52 -3.67 -1.34
N ASN A 21 7.31 -3.42 -0.82
CA ASN A 21 7.01 -2.20 -0.07
C ASN A 21 6.53 -2.66 1.30
N THR A 22 7.32 -2.38 2.32
CA THR A 22 6.98 -2.81 3.68
C THR A 22 6.04 -1.82 4.34
N ILE A 23 5.10 -2.34 5.12
CA ILE A 23 4.13 -1.53 5.85
C ILE A 23 4.21 -1.94 7.31
N GLY A 24 4.37 -0.97 8.19
CA GLY A 24 4.43 -1.26 9.60
C GLY A 24 4.76 -0.05 10.45
N ARG A 25 4.86 -0.30 11.76
CA ARG A 25 5.17 0.74 12.73
C ARG A 25 6.67 1.03 12.80
N ASP A 26 7.48 0.12 12.29
CA ASP A 26 8.93 0.29 12.26
C ASP A 26 9.28 1.50 11.40
N PRO A 27 10.10 2.44 11.92
CA PRO A 27 10.49 3.63 11.15
C PRO A 27 11.17 3.31 9.83
N ALA A 28 11.77 2.11 9.69
CA ALA A 28 12.41 1.70 8.44
C ALA A 28 11.41 1.19 7.40
N SER A 29 10.14 1.07 7.74
CA SER A 29 9.13 0.62 6.79
C SER A 29 8.95 1.62 5.65
N THR A 30 8.72 1.11 4.44
CA THR A 30 8.42 1.95 3.29
C THR A 30 7.20 2.82 3.57
N VAL A 31 6.18 2.21 4.16
CA VAL A 31 4.99 2.93 4.63
C VAL A 31 4.98 2.79 6.14
N CYS A 32 5.43 3.83 6.82
CA CYS A 32 5.51 3.80 8.28
C CYS A 32 4.20 4.34 8.86
N LEU A 33 3.49 3.47 9.58
CA LEU A 33 2.22 3.80 10.20
C LEU A 33 2.42 3.83 11.72
N ASN A 34 2.48 5.00 12.28
CA ASN A 34 2.74 5.17 13.71
C ASN A 34 1.44 5.06 14.50
N ASP A 35 0.94 3.83 14.61
CA ASP A 35 -0.30 3.54 15.30
C ASP A 35 -0.11 2.28 16.13
N ALA A 36 -0.59 2.29 17.36
CA ALA A 36 -0.39 1.17 18.28
C ALA A 36 -1.02 -0.13 17.79
N SER A 37 -2.05 -0.06 16.96
CA SER A 37 -2.71 -1.25 16.42
C SER A 37 -1.92 -1.90 15.28
N VAL A 38 -0.90 -1.20 14.76
CA VAL A 38 -0.09 -1.69 13.65
C VAL A 38 1.16 -2.37 14.19
N SER A 39 1.41 -3.59 13.75
CA SER A 39 2.64 -4.32 14.12
C SER A 39 3.85 -3.67 13.48
N ARG A 40 5.03 -3.88 14.07
CA ARG A 40 6.27 -3.32 13.53
C ARG A 40 6.46 -3.70 12.07
N ASN A 41 6.35 -5.00 11.79
CA ASN A 41 6.38 -5.54 10.43
C ASN A 41 5.01 -6.11 10.17
N HIS A 42 4.10 -5.27 9.69
CA HIS A 42 2.69 -5.62 9.64
C HIS A 42 2.33 -6.35 8.35
N ALA A 43 2.75 -5.79 7.23
CA ALA A 43 2.38 -6.31 5.92
C ALA A 43 3.41 -5.89 4.89
N ARG A 44 3.29 -6.44 3.70
CA ARG A 44 4.08 -5.96 2.57
C ARG A 44 3.24 -6.00 1.30
N ILE A 45 3.51 -5.06 0.44
CA ILE A 45 2.87 -5.01 -0.87
C ILE A 45 3.96 -5.21 -1.91
N VAL A 46 3.79 -6.24 -2.74
CA VAL A 46 4.74 -6.59 -3.77
C VAL A 46 4.19 -6.14 -5.11
N VAL A 47 4.94 -5.27 -5.78
CA VAL A 47 4.56 -4.77 -7.11
C VAL A 47 5.45 -5.45 -8.12
N GLU A 48 4.84 -6.26 -8.99
CA GLU A 48 5.54 -7.00 -10.04
C GLU A 48 4.87 -6.68 -11.36
N GLY A 49 5.43 -5.71 -12.08
CA GLY A 49 4.80 -5.24 -13.29
C GLY A 49 3.46 -4.61 -12.97
N SER A 50 2.38 -5.16 -13.52
CA SER A 50 1.03 -4.66 -13.26
C SER A 50 0.32 -5.43 -12.16
N THR A 51 0.96 -6.46 -11.60
CA THR A 51 0.35 -7.27 -10.53
C THR A 51 0.81 -6.75 -9.18
N VAL A 52 -0.13 -6.45 -8.31
CA VAL A 52 0.15 -5.93 -6.98
C VAL A 52 -0.50 -6.84 -5.96
N THR A 53 0.31 -7.37 -5.05
CA THR A 53 -0.13 -8.39 -4.08
C THR A 53 0.17 -7.92 -2.67
N LEU A 54 -0.80 -8.08 -1.80
CA LEU A 54 -0.68 -7.74 -0.38
C LEU A 54 -0.53 -9.00 0.44
N HIS A 55 0.50 -9.00 1.32
CA HIS A 55 0.77 -10.10 2.23
C HIS A 55 0.71 -9.60 3.67
N ASP A 56 0.00 -10.31 4.52
CA ASP A 56 0.07 -10.05 5.96
C ASP A 56 1.28 -10.80 6.52
N LEU A 57 2.07 -10.13 7.35
CA LEU A 57 3.28 -10.69 7.92
C LEU A 57 3.04 -11.20 9.33
N ASN A 58 1.96 -11.94 9.50
CA ASN A 58 1.58 -12.50 10.80
C ASN A 58 1.38 -11.39 11.83
N SER A 59 0.69 -10.35 11.42
CA SER A 59 0.47 -9.19 12.27
C SER A 59 -0.45 -9.54 13.44
N LYS A 60 -0.31 -8.76 14.53
CA LYS A 60 -1.08 -9.03 15.73
C LYS A 60 -2.57 -8.78 15.52
N ASN A 61 -2.91 -7.69 14.86
CA ASN A 61 -4.31 -7.30 14.71
C ASN A 61 -4.88 -7.56 13.32
N GLY A 62 -4.07 -8.12 12.42
CA GLY A 62 -4.53 -8.54 11.10
C GLY A 62 -4.53 -7.45 10.05
N THR A 63 -4.72 -7.88 8.83
CA THR A 63 -4.83 -7.03 7.65
C THR A 63 -6.10 -7.46 6.92
N MET A 64 -6.87 -6.50 6.43
CA MET A 64 -8.11 -6.77 5.72
C MET A 64 -8.14 -6.03 4.41
N VAL A 65 -8.76 -6.65 3.40
CA VAL A 65 -9.02 -6.03 2.10
C VAL A 65 -10.51 -6.15 1.84
N MET A 66 -11.17 -5.01 1.64
CA MET A 66 -12.62 -4.97 1.44
C MET A 66 -13.36 -5.76 2.51
N GLU A 67 -12.91 -5.58 3.76
CA GLU A 67 -13.50 -6.20 4.96
C GLU A 67 -13.32 -7.72 5.02
N ARG A 68 -12.38 -8.26 4.25
CA ARG A 68 -12.05 -9.69 4.29
C ARG A 68 -10.63 -9.86 4.79
N PRO A 69 -10.40 -10.75 5.76
CA PRO A 69 -9.04 -10.98 6.26
C PRO A 69 -8.12 -11.51 5.17
N VAL A 70 -6.90 -10.98 5.17
CA VAL A 70 -5.85 -11.49 4.28
C VAL A 70 -5.22 -12.69 4.97
N LYS A 71 -5.41 -13.87 4.40
CA LYS A 71 -4.86 -15.11 4.98
C LYS A 71 -3.53 -15.45 4.36
N ASP A 72 -3.49 -15.45 3.04
CA ASP A 72 -2.24 -15.69 2.32
C ASP A 72 -1.86 -14.41 1.61
N ALA A 73 -2.07 -14.38 0.30
CA ALA A 73 -1.80 -13.21 -0.50
C ALA A 73 -3.10 -12.76 -1.17
N THR A 74 -3.27 -11.47 -1.28
CA THR A 74 -4.45 -10.91 -1.92
C THR A 74 -4.00 -9.97 -3.02
N VAL A 75 -4.48 -10.18 -4.23
CA VAL A 75 -4.21 -9.29 -5.36
C VAL A 75 -5.06 -8.03 -5.17
N LEU A 76 -4.40 -6.86 -5.25
CA LEU A 76 -5.07 -5.59 -5.07
C LEU A 76 -5.56 -5.03 -6.39
N LYS A 77 -6.70 -4.34 -6.32
CA LYS A 77 -7.29 -3.64 -7.44
C LYS A 77 -7.51 -2.19 -7.07
N ASP A 78 -7.47 -1.33 -8.07
CA ASP A 78 -7.70 0.10 -7.87
C ASP A 78 -8.97 0.32 -7.06
N GLY A 79 -8.85 1.11 -6.01
CA GLY A 79 -9.97 1.46 -5.15
C GLY A 79 -10.19 0.52 -3.98
N ASP A 80 -9.40 -0.55 -3.87
CA ASP A 80 -9.57 -1.48 -2.75
C ASP A 80 -9.27 -0.79 -1.42
N GLU A 81 -10.17 -0.99 -0.47
CA GLU A 81 -9.99 -0.50 0.88
C GLU A 81 -9.18 -1.53 1.66
N ILE A 82 -8.15 -1.06 2.35
CA ILE A 82 -7.26 -1.92 3.12
C ILE A 82 -7.25 -1.44 4.56
N GLU A 83 -7.23 -2.38 5.49
CA GLU A 83 -7.15 -2.05 6.91
C GLU A 83 -5.96 -2.77 7.52
N PHE A 84 -5.03 -2.00 8.09
CA PHE A 84 -3.87 -2.51 8.81
C PHE A 84 -4.10 -2.30 10.29
N GLY A 85 -4.44 -3.35 11.03
CA GLY A 85 -4.93 -3.16 12.38
C GLY A 85 -6.18 -2.29 12.34
N HIS A 86 -6.12 -1.11 12.94
CA HIS A 86 -7.26 -0.18 12.91
C HIS A 86 -7.03 0.98 11.94
N VAL A 87 -5.98 0.93 11.15
CA VAL A 87 -5.64 2.02 10.21
C VAL A 87 -6.19 1.66 8.84
N LYS A 88 -7.06 2.50 8.34
CA LYS A 88 -7.73 2.29 7.07
C LYS A 88 -7.10 3.12 5.97
N GLY A 89 -6.97 2.52 4.80
CA GLY A 89 -6.45 3.20 3.63
C GLY A 89 -7.02 2.64 2.35
N TRP A 90 -6.58 3.19 1.23
CA TRP A 90 -7.07 2.78 -0.09
C TRP A 90 -5.91 2.61 -1.03
N TYR A 91 -5.98 1.54 -1.83
CA TYR A 91 -5.03 1.32 -2.90
C TYR A 91 -5.56 2.00 -4.16
N ILE A 92 -4.74 2.88 -4.74
CA ILE A 92 -5.14 3.72 -5.86
C ILE A 92 -4.14 3.55 -7.00
N VAL A 93 -4.67 3.39 -8.21
CA VAL A 93 -3.86 3.36 -9.43
C VAL A 93 -4.27 4.56 -10.28
N GLU A 94 -3.30 5.38 -10.63
CA GLU A 94 -3.56 6.59 -11.43
C GLU A 94 -2.63 6.64 -12.62
N ALA A 95 -3.15 7.09 -13.76
CA ALA A 95 -2.30 7.38 -14.90
C ALA A 95 -1.58 8.71 -14.65
N SER A 96 -0.25 8.71 -14.82
CA SER A 96 0.54 9.94 -14.71
C SER A 96 0.81 10.43 -16.11
N GLU A 97 0.49 11.67 -16.36
CA GLU A 97 0.81 12.27 -17.61
C GLU A 97 2.16 12.86 -17.65
N ASP A 98 2.80 13.02 -17.07
CA ASP A 98 4.07 13.39 -16.92
C ASP A 98 4.57 14.52 -17.07
N PRO A 99 4.92 14.44 -17.24
CA PRO A 99 5.41 15.11 -17.18
C PRO A 99 5.88 15.87 -17.54
N PRO A 100 6.07 16.05 -17.65
CA PRO A 100 6.43 16.63 -17.88
C PRO A 100 6.83 17.36 -18.08
N THR A 101 7.10 17.39 -18.38
CA THR A 101 7.48 17.82 -18.64
C THR A 101 7.31 18.57 -19.06
N THR A 102 7.38 18.63 -19.43
CA THR A 102 7.41 19.14 -19.81
C THR A 102 7.34 20.08 -20.00
N THR A 103 7.51 20.23 -20.29
CA THR A 103 7.59 20.91 -20.38
C THR A 103 7.26 21.83 -20.61
N HIS A 104 7.37 22.10 -20.84
CA HIS A 104 7.19 22.85 -20.93
C HIS A 104 7.11 23.61 -21.01
N SER A 105 7.14 23.67 -21.16
CA SER A 105 7.31 24.16 -21.08
C SER A 105 7.49 24.67 -21.04
#